data_f13c6a6b49c1e83d4af464ef6db04237
#
_entry.id   f13c6a6b49c1e83d4af464ef6db04237
#
_cell.length_a   1.000
_cell.length_b   1.000
_cell.length_c   1.000
_cell.angle_alpha   90.00
_cell.angle_beta   90.00
_cell.angle_gamma   90.00
#
_symmetry.space_group_name_H-M   'P 1'
#
loop_
_entity.id
_entity.type
_entity.pdbx_description
1 polymer ?
#
loop_
_entity_poly.entity_id
_entity_poly.type
_entity_poly.pdbx_seq_one_letter_code
_entity_poly.pdbx_strand_id
1 'polypeptide(L)'
;MSIKIALAGNPNCGKTTLFNALTGANQYVGNWPGVTVEKKEGKLKGHKDVVIMDLPGIYSLSPYTLEEVVARNYLIGERPDAIINIIDGTNIERNLYLTTQIIELGIPVIMAVNMMDLVTKNGDQINIKALGDALGCEVVEISALKGTGVTKAAEKAVAAAQQKKAVNRVHAFSADVENCISTVEDKLGSTVAEAQKRFFAIKLIERDSKISDQLSIVPDVSAEISALEEKMDDDTESIITNERYTYITSIIGKCVKKATGKEKLTTSDKIDKIVTNRFAALPIFALIMFVVYYVSVTTVGGFLTD
;
A
#
# COMPACT_ATOMS: atom_id res chain seq x y z
N MET A 1 -5.35 28.77 0.42
CA MET A 1 -4.54 27.64 0.94
C MET A 1 -4.33 26.67 -0.19
N SER A 2 -3.13 26.11 -0.36
CA SER A 2 -2.89 25.08 -1.36
C SER A 2 -3.43 23.73 -0.85
N ILE A 3 -4.12 23.00 -1.72
CA ILE A 3 -4.58 21.65 -1.42
C ILE A 3 -3.37 20.70 -1.51
N LYS A 4 -3.17 19.88 -0.48
CA LYS A 4 -2.12 18.84 -0.45
C LYS A 4 -2.75 17.47 -0.65
N ILE A 5 -2.30 16.74 -1.67
CA ILE A 5 -2.74 15.37 -1.94
C ILE A 5 -1.52 14.45 -1.82
N ALA A 6 -1.61 13.44 -0.96
CA ALA A 6 -0.56 12.42 -0.85
C ALA A 6 -0.80 11.29 -1.85
N LEU A 7 0.28 10.82 -2.48
CA LEU A 7 0.27 9.63 -3.32
C LEU A 7 0.92 8.49 -2.53
N ALA A 8 0.14 7.49 -2.14
CA ALA A 8 0.57 6.35 -1.34
C ALA A 8 0.33 5.04 -2.09
N GLY A 9 1.13 4.02 -1.82
CA GLY A 9 0.96 2.69 -2.41
C GLY A 9 2.17 1.80 -2.21
N ASN A 10 2.00 0.53 -2.52
CA ASN A 10 3.05 -0.47 -2.37
C ASN A 10 4.20 -0.22 -3.36
N PRO A 11 5.41 -0.71 -3.06
CA PRO A 11 6.49 -0.74 -4.05
C PRO A 11 6.04 -1.43 -5.35
N ASN A 12 6.47 -0.89 -6.48
CA ASN A 12 6.19 -1.41 -7.83
C ASN A 12 4.72 -1.38 -8.29
N CYS A 13 3.79 -0.75 -7.57
CA CYS A 13 2.40 -0.57 -8.02
C CYS A 13 2.23 0.48 -9.14
N GLY A 14 3.32 1.14 -9.57
CA GLY A 14 3.30 2.17 -10.61
C GLY A 14 3.17 3.60 -10.08
N LYS A 15 3.47 3.84 -8.81
CA LYS A 15 3.34 5.12 -8.10
C LYS A 15 4.13 6.23 -8.78
N THR A 16 5.42 6.05 -9.07
CA THR A 16 6.27 7.03 -9.77
C THR A 16 5.75 7.34 -11.18
N THR A 17 5.23 6.34 -11.90
CA THR A 17 4.62 6.56 -13.22
C THR A 17 3.38 7.44 -13.10
N LEU A 18 2.52 7.19 -12.12
CA LEU A 18 1.34 8.00 -11.85
C LEU A 18 1.73 9.43 -11.44
N PHE A 19 2.71 9.59 -10.54
CA PHE A 19 3.21 10.89 -10.12
C PHE A 19 3.70 11.73 -11.31
N ASN A 20 4.51 11.14 -12.18
CA ASN A 20 5.01 11.81 -13.39
C ASN A 20 3.87 12.18 -14.37
N ALA A 21 2.87 11.31 -14.51
CA ALA A 21 1.70 11.60 -15.35
C ALA A 21 0.89 12.79 -14.80
N LEU A 22 0.72 12.89 -13.48
CA LEU A 22 -0.02 13.94 -12.79
C LEU A 22 0.70 15.29 -12.77
N THR A 23 2.02 15.31 -12.55
CA THR A 23 2.80 16.55 -12.31
C THR A 23 3.60 17.00 -13.52
N GLY A 24 4.02 16.09 -14.41
CA GLY A 24 4.87 16.41 -15.56
C GLY A 24 6.25 16.92 -15.13
N ALA A 25 6.71 18.01 -15.73
CA ALA A 25 8.04 18.60 -15.45
C ALA A 25 8.08 19.49 -14.17
N ASN A 26 6.94 19.78 -13.56
CA ASN A 26 6.85 20.68 -12.41
C ASN A 26 7.04 19.92 -11.09
N GLN A 27 8.23 19.38 -10.88
CA GLN A 27 8.56 18.56 -9.72
C GLN A 27 9.72 19.19 -8.94
N TYR A 28 9.66 19.07 -7.63
CA TYR A 28 10.77 19.30 -6.73
C TYR A 28 11.24 17.98 -6.13
N VAL A 29 12.53 17.74 -6.17
CA VAL A 29 13.17 16.54 -5.61
C VAL A 29 14.17 16.97 -4.55
N GLY A 30 14.08 16.39 -3.38
CA GLY A 30 14.98 16.61 -2.24
C GLY A 30 14.99 15.40 -1.34
N ASN A 31 15.38 15.59 -0.10
CA ASN A 31 15.29 14.55 0.93
C ASN A 31 14.29 14.95 2.01
N TRP A 32 13.69 13.97 2.66
CA TRP A 32 12.91 14.21 3.87
C TRP A 32 13.83 14.72 4.99
N PRO A 33 13.38 15.67 5.83
CA PRO A 33 14.19 16.22 6.89
C PRO A 33 14.76 15.14 7.82
N GLY A 34 16.10 15.17 8.03
CA GLY A 34 16.78 14.28 8.95
C GLY A 34 17.02 12.84 8.48
N VAL A 35 16.64 12.50 7.24
CA VAL A 35 16.83 11.17 6.68
C VAL A 35 17.29 11.22 5.21
N THR A 36 17.84 10.11 4.71
CA THR A 36 18.30 9.97 3.30
C THR A 36 17.20 9.54 2.33
N VAL A 37 15.95 9.49 2.80
CA VAL A 37 14.80 9.11 1.98
C VAL A 37 14.42 10.25 1.03
N GLU A 38 14.25 9.93 -0.25
CA GLU A 38 13.90 10.90 -1.28
C GLU A 38 12.48 11.46 -1.07
N LYS A 39 12.35 12.79 -1.16
CA LYS A 39 11.09 13.53 -1.13
C LYS A 39 10.80 14.08 -2.52
N LYS A 40 9.64 13.75 -3.06
CA LYS A 40 9.17 14.31 -4.33
C LYS A 40 7.83 15.01 -4.14
N GLU A 41 7.76 16.23 -4.61
CA GLU A 41 6.51 16.98 -4.66
C GLU A 41 6.36 17.69 -6.01
N GLY A 42 5.13 17.89 -6.45
CA GLY A 42 4.87 18.53 -7.72
C GLY A 42 3.48 19.13 -7.80
N LYS A 43 3.31 20.14 -8.65
CA LYS A 43 2.00 20.74 -8.90
C LYS A 43 1.19 19.85 -9.84
N LEU A 44 -0.08 19.65 -9.49
CA LEU A 44 -1.00 18.93 -10.36
C LEU A 44 -1.23 19.70 -11.67
N LYS A 45 -1.12 19.02 -12.80
CA LYS A 45 -1.45 19.60 -14.11
C LYS A 45 -2.87 20.15 -14.13
N GLY A 46 -3.04 21.37 -14.58
CA GLY A 46 -4.34 22.05 -14.63
C GLY A 46 -4.79 22.69 -13.30
N HIS A 47 -4.10 22.45 -12.19
CA HIS A 47 -4.43 22.96 -10.86
C HIS A 47 -3.19 23.57 -10.20
N LYS A 48 -3.00 24.89 -10.31
CA LYS A 48 -1.81 25.59 -9.78
C LYS A 48 -1.73 25.62 -8.25
N ASP A 49 -2.83 25.45 -7.56
CA ASP A 49 -3.04 25.47 -6.12
C ASP A 49 -3.06 24.07 -5.49
N VAL A 50 -2.87 23.01 -6.28
CA VAL A 50 -2.84 21.62 -5.80
C VAL A 50 -1.43 21.06 -5.89
N VAL A 51 -0.92 20.57 -4.76
CA VAL A 51 0.40 19.93 -4.64
C VAL A 51 0.21 18.42 -4.42
N ILE A 52 0.86 17.62 -5.23
CA ILE A 52 0.96 16.17 -5.06
C ILE A 52 2.27 15.85 -4.35
N MET A 53 2.19 15.13 -3.25
CA MET A 53 3.32 14.62 -2.50
C MET A 53 3.48 13.13 -2.80
N ASP A 54 4.61 12.73 -3.41
CA ASP A 54 4.93 11.31 -3.64
C ASP A 54 5.56 10.73 -2.37
N LEU A 55 4.84 9.85 -1.69
CA LEU A 55 5.36 9.15 -0.51
C LEU A 55 6.22 7.95 -0.94
N PRO A 56 7.17 7.53 -0.12
CA PRO A 56 7.89 6.27 -0.35
C PRO A 56 6.93 5.10 -0.55
N GLY A 57 7.36 4.09 -1.32
CA GLY A 57 6.60 2.85 -1.47
C GLY A 57 6.66 2.03 -0.19
N ILE A 58 5.50 1.72 0.38
CA ILE A 58 5.38 1.04 1.67
C ILE A 58 4.38 -0.10 1.60
N TYR A 59 4.52 -1.09 2.46
CA TYR A 59 3.58 -2.21 2.58
C TYR A 59 2.63 -2.05 3.75
N SER A 60 3.03 -1.29 4.77
CA SER A 60 2.28 -1.10 6.01
C SER A 60 2.55 0.28 6.61
N LEU A 61 1.65 0.74 7.46
CA LEU A 61 1.86 1.88 8.36
C LEU A 61 2.40 1.45 9.74
N SER A 62 2.71 0.16 9.94
CA SER A 62 3.52 -0.35 11.06
C SER A 62 4.98 -0.39 10.59
N PRO A 63 5.82 0.57 11.02
CA PRO A 63 7.09 0.81 10.35
C PRO A 63 8.20 -0.15 10.80
N TYR A 64 8.73 -0.86 9.82
CA TYR A 64 9.98 -1.61 9.93
C TYR A 64 11.15 -0.91 9.22
N THR A 65 10.83 -0.05 8.22
CA THR A 65 11.82 0.66 7.40
C THR A 65 11.74 2.17 7.63
N LEU A 66 12.82 2.90 7.28
CA LEU A 66 12.82 4.36 7.35
C LEU A 66 11.79 4.98 6.42
N GLU A 67 11.57 4.38 5.25
CA GLU A 67 10.57 4.79 4.27
C GLU A 67 9.15 4.71 4.86
N GLU A 68 8.85 3.64 5.60
CA GLU A 68 7.54 3.46 6.26
C GLU A 68 7.35 4.47 7.41
N VAL A 69 8.42 4.74 8.18
CA VAL A 69 8.40 5.80 9.20
C VAL A 69 8.09 7.16 8.59
N VAL A 70 8.77 7.51 7.50
CA VAL A 70 8.58 8.80 6.80
C VAL A 70 7.16 8.93 6.27
N ALA A 71 6.65 7.92 5.57
CA ALA A 71 5.30 7.95 4.99
C ALA A 71 4.24 8.06 6.09
N ARG A 72 4.36 7.28 7.17
CA ARG A 72 3.45 7.34 8.31
C ARG A 72 3.47 8.71 9.00
N ASN A 73 4.66 9.22 9.32
CA ASN A 73 4.79 10.50 10.00
C ASN A 73 4.21 11.65 9.18
N TYR A 74 4.36 11.61 7.85
CA TYR A 74 3.73 12.58 6.97
C TYR A 74 2.20 12.49 7.01
N LEU A 75 1.66 11.28 6.90
CA LEU A 75 0.20 11.07 6.86
C LEU A 75 -0.48 11.45 8.18
N ILE A 76 0.17 11.19 9.32
CA ILE A 76 -0.38 11.49 10.66
C ILE A 76 -0.16 12.96 11.01
N GLY A 77 1.05 13.50 10.82
CA GLY A 77 1.45 14.83 11.28
C GLY A 77 1.01 15.95 10.34
N GLU A 78 1.32 15.83 9.03
CA GLU A 78 0.97 16.85 8.03
C GLU A 78 -0.49 16.77 7.58
N ARG A 79 -1.13 15.61 7.71
CA ARG A 79 -2.53 15.37 7.34
C ARG A 79 -2.92 15.99 6.00
N PRO A 80 -2.54 15.37 4.87
CA PRO A 80 -2.95 15.85 3.56
C PRO A 80 -4.48 15.94 3.44
N ASP A 81 -4.96 16.81 2.56
CA ASP A 81 -6.41 17.05 2.38
C ASP A 81 -7.09 15.83 1.71
N ALA A 82 -6.34 15.01 0.95
CA ALA A 82 -6.78 13.73 0.41
C ALA A 82 -5.58 12.82 0.14
N ILE A 83 -5.86 11.53 -0.02
CA ILE A 83 -4.87 10.51 -0.41
C ILE A 83 -5.31 9.85 -1.70
N ILE A 84 -4.42 9.75 -2.69
CA ILE A 84 -4.56 8.82 -3.80
C ILE A 84 -3.78 7.56 -3.43
N ASN A 85 -4.49 6.49 -3.11
CA ASN A 85 -3.88 5.20 -2.83
C ASN A 85 -3.83 4.39 -4.13
N ILE A 86 -2.63 4.24 -4.71
CA ILE A 86 -2.43 3.45 -5.92
C ILE A 86 -2.14 1.99 -5.55
N ILE A 87 -2.87 1.08 -6.17
CA ILE A 87 -2.74 -0.36 -5.97
C ILE A 87 -2.51 -1.08 -7.31
N ASP A 88 -1.78 -2.19 -7.26
CA ASP A 88 -1.60 -3.09 -8.38
C ASP A 88 -2.82 -4.03 -8.49
N GLY A 89 -3.62 -3.87 -9.55
CA GLY A 89 -4.80 -4.68 -9.80
C GLY A 89 -4.49 -6.16 -10.05
N THR A 90 -3.27 -6.51 -10.46
CA THR A 90 -2.84 -7.91 -10.65
C THR A 90 -2.54 -8.62 -9.33
N ASN A 91 -2.21 -7.84 -8.27
CA ASN A 91 -1.87 -8.31 -6.93
C ASN A 91 -2.71 -7.58 -5.85
N ILE A 92 -4.01 -7.44 -6.12
CA ILE A 92 -4.91 -6.59 -5.33
C ILE A 92 -4.94 -6.97 -3.85
N GLU A 93 -4.98 -8.26 -3.51
CA GLU A 93 -5.06 -8.76 -2.15
C GLU A 93 -3.92 -8.23 -1.26
N ARG A 94 -2.67 -8.32 -1.73
CA ARG A 94 -1.50 -7.80 -1.02
C ARG A 94 -1.54 -6.29 -0.83
N ASN A 95 -2.08 -5.57 -1.81
CA ASN A 95 -2.13 -4.11 -1.77
C ASN A 95 -3.24 -3.59 -0.84
N LEU A 96 -4.32 -4.35 -0.67
CA LEU A 96 -5.42 -3.97 0.22
C LEU A 96 -5.01 -3.88 1.69
N TYR A 97 -3.95 -4.57 2.12
CA TYR A 97 -3.46 -4.49 3.49
C TYR A 97 -3.07 -3.05 3.87
N LEU A 98 -2.31 -2.38 3.04
CA LEU A 98 -1.99 -0.96 3.21
C LEU A 98 -3.24 -0.08 3.08
N THR A 99 -4.12 -0.40 2.12
CA THR A 99 -5.34 0.36 1.88
C THR A 99 -6.24 0.43 3.11
N THR A 100 -6.43 -0.70 3.82
CA THR A 100 -7.23 -0.74 5.05
C THR A 100 -6.66 0.18 6.13
N GLN A 101 -5.35 0.21 6.29
CA GLN A 101 -4.68 1.09 7.26
C GLN A 101 -4.77 2.59 6.87
N ILE A 102 -4.66 2.91 5.58
CA ILE A 102 -4.81 4.29 5.09
C ILE A 102 -6.23 4.82 5.35
N ILE A 103 -7.24 3.99 5.15
CA ILE A 103 -8.64 4.36 5.41
C ILE A 103 -8.87 4.67 6.89
N GLU A 104 -8.19 3.96 7.80
CA GLU A 104 -8.29 4.18 9.25
C GLU A 104 -7.75 5.55 9.71
N LEU A 105 -6.93 6.22 8.91
CA LEU A 105 -6.44 7.58 9.22
C LEU A 105 -7.56 8.64 9.18
N GLY A 106 -8.74 8.33 8.63
CA GLY A 106 -9.85 9.26 8.52
C GLY A 106 -9.62 10.40 7.53
N ILE A 107 -8.64 10.29 6.63
CA ILE A 107 -8.38 11.23 5.53
C ILE A 107 -9.15 10.74 4.30
N PRO A 108 -9.76 11.62 3.49
CA PRO A 108 -10.41 11.21 2.23
C PRO A 108 -9.46 10.41 1.33
N VAL A 109 -9.89 9.21 0.91
CA VAL A 109 -9.09 8.28 0.09
C VAL A 109 -9.76 8.07 -1.26
N ILE A 110 -8.98 8.21 -2.33
CA ILE A 110 -9.34 7.75 -3.66
C ILE A 110 -8.43 6.57 -3.99
N MET A 111 -9.01 5.38 -4.16
CA MET A 111 -8.24 4.21 -4.53
C MET A 111 -8.10 4.13 -6.06
N ALA A 112 -6.88 4.19 -6.56
CA ALA A 112 -6.55 4.07 -7.98
C ALA A 112 -6.05 2.65 -8.28
N VAL A 113 -6.90 1.82 -8.87
CA VAL A 113 -6.54 0.45 -9.28
C VAL A 113 -5.79 0.53 -10.59
N ASN A 114 -4.49 0.32 -10.51
CA ASN A 114 -3.58 0.40 -11.66
C ASN A 114 -3.42 -0.96 -12.36
N MET A 115 -2.80 -0.94 -13.53
CA MET A 115 -2.55 -2.12 -14.36
C MET A 115 -3.83 -2.83 -14.83
N MET A 116 -4.96 -2.10 -14.93
CA MET A 116 -6.24 -2.67 -15.39
C MET A 116 -6.18 -3.22 -16.82
N ASP A 117 -5.26 -2.73 -17.62
CA ASP A 117 -4.97 -3.30 -18.94
C ASP A 117 -4.36 -4.72 -18.85
N LEU A 118 -3.54 -4.99 -17.84
CA LEU A 118 -3.01 -6.34 -17.57
C LEU A 118 -4.08 -7.24 -16.96
N VAL A 119 -4.87 -6.75 -16.00
CA VAL A 119 -6.01 -7.47 -15.41
C VAL A 119 -6.95 -7.96 -16.52
N THR A 120 -7.35 -7.06 -17.41
CA THR A 120 -8.22 -7.41 -18.57
C THR A 120 -7.54 -8.39 -19.52
N LYS A 121 -6.24 -8.21 -19.81
CA LYS A 121 -5.46 -9.11 -20.68
C LYS A 121 -5.37 -10.52 -20.11
N ASN A 122 -5.30 -10.66 -18.80
CA ASN A 122 -5.26 -11.95 -18.09
C ASN A 122 -6.67 -12.61 -18.04
N GLY A 123 -7.71 -11.86 -18.38
CA GLY A 123 -9.10 -12.32 -18.32
C GLY A 123 -9.73 -12.17 -16.92
N ASP A 124 -9.01 -11.56 -15.99
CA ASP A 124 -9.52 -11.28 -14.64
C ASP A 124 -10.51 -10.11 -14.67
N GLN A 125 -11.43 -10.09 -13.72
CA GLN A 125 -12.42 -9.04 -13.57
C GLN A 125 -12.44 -8.53 -12.14
N ILE A 126 -12.40 -7.21 -11.97
CA ILE A 126 -12.54 -6.55 -10.68
C ILE A 126 -13.82 -5.71 -10.71
N ASN A 127 -14.73 -5.97 -9.79
CA ASN A 127 -15.94 -5.16 -9.63
C ASN A 127 -15.59 -3.91 -8.80
N ILE A 128 -15.26 -2.84 -9.51
CA ILE A 128 -14.81 -1.56 -8.93
C ILE A 128 -15.87 -0.95 -8.00
N LYS A 129 -17.15 -1.05 -8.35
CA LYS A 129 -18.23 -0.52 -7.52
C LYS A 129 -18.34 -1.28 -6.20
N ALA A 130 -18.42 -2.62 -6.28
CA ALA A 130 -18.49 -3.46 -5.08
C ALA A 130 -17.25 -3.30 -4.19
N LEU A 131 -16.07 -3.09 -4.79
CA LEU A 131 -14.84 -2.85 -4.08
C LEU A 131 -14.88 -1.50 -3.33
N GLY A 132 -15.39 -0.45 -3.97
CA GLY A 132 -15.59 0.85 -3.34
C GLY A 132 -16.61 0.82 -2.20
N ASP A 133 -17.73 0.14 -2.42
CA ASP A 133 -18.78 -0.04 -1.40
C ASP A 133 -18.24 -0.82 -0.19
N ALA A 134 -17.43 -1.86 -0.42
CA ALA A 134 -16.82 -2.66 0.65
C ALA A 134 -15.77 -1.89 1.45
N LEU A 135 -14.97 -1.03 0.81
CA LEU A 135 -13.92 -0.26 1.46
C LEU A 135 -14.36 1.10 2.01
N GLY A 136 -15.56 1.57 1.63
CA GLY A 136 -16.09 2.88 2.01
C GLY A 136 -15.35 4.05 1.33
N CYS A 137 -14.62 3.81 0.24
CA CYS A 137 -13.89 4.84 -0.49
C CYS A 137 -14.20 4.81 -1.98
N GLU A 138 -13.91 5.90 -2.66
CA GLU A 138 -14.10 5.98 -4.09
C GLU A 138 -12.98 5.26 -4.84
N VAL A 139 -13.33 4.43 -5.82
CA VAL A 139 -12.39 3.60 -6.60
C VAL A 139 -12.39 4.02 -8.06
N VAL A 140 -11.22 4.11 -8.66
CA VAL A 140 -11.01 4.48 -10.06
C VAL A 140 -10.07 3.47 -10.74
N GLU A 141 -10.49 2.95 -11.87
CA GLU A 141 -9.61 2.16 -12.75
C GLU A 141 -8.62 3.05 -13.46
N ILE A 142 -7.34 2.70 -13.43
CA ILE A 142 -6.31 3.42 -14.15
C ILE A 142 -5.34 2.48 -14.88
N SER A 143 -4.67 3.02 -15.88
CA SER A 143 -3.41 2.52 -16.39
C SER A 143 -2.44 3.70 -16.43
N ALA A 144 -1.59 3.80 -15.43
CA ALA A 144 -0.64 4.91 -15.32
C ALA A 144 0.31 4.97 -16.52
N LEU A 145 0.69 3.79 -17.07
CA LEU A 145 1.54 3.70 -18.26
C LEU A 145 0.85 4.24 -19.52
N LYS A 146 -0.46 3.97 -19.68
CA LYS A 146 -1.24 4.45 -20.84
C LYS A 146 -1.89 5.81 -20.62
N GLY A 147 -1.82 6.35 -19.41
CA GLY A 147 -2.46 7.61 -19.03
C GLY A 147 -3.99 7.51 -18.88
N THR A 148 -4.57 6.31 -18.97
CA THR A 148 -6.03 6.11 -18.87
C THR A 148 -6.48 6.25 -17.42
N GLY A 149 -7.56 7.01 -17.17
CA GLY A 149 -8.17 7.19 -15.86
C GLY A 149 -7.38 8.10 -14.88
N VAL A 150 -6.16 8.51 -15.23
CA VAL A 150 -5.26 9.30 -14.37
C VAL A 150 -5.89 10.65 -13.99
N THR A 151 -6.38 11.40 -14.97
CA THR A 151 -7.05 12.71 -14.73
C THR A 151 -8.30 12.54 -13.87
N LYS A 152 -9.10 11.52 -14.12
CA LYS A 152 -10.31 11.20 -13.34
C LYS A 152 -9.97 10.94 -11.86
N ALA A 153 -8.90 10.19 -11.58
CA ALA A 153 -8.47 9.93 -10.21
C ALA A 153 -8.02 11.22 -9.51
N ALA A 154 -7.29 12.09 -10.22
CA ALA A 154 -6.85 13.38 -9.69
C ALA A 154 -8.04 14.33 -9.40
N GLU A 155 -8.98 14.47 -10.33
CA GLU A 155 -10.17 15.32 -10.16
C GLU A 155 -11.01 14.86 -8.97
N LYS A 156 -11.19 13.55 -8.81
CA LYS A 156 -11.90 12.99 -7.66
C LYS A 156 -11.17 13.26 -6.33
N ALA A 157 -9.84 13.18 -6.31
CA ALA A 157 -9.07 13.51 -5.14
C ALA A 157 -9.16 14.99 -4.77
N VAL A 158 -9.12 15.88 -5.77
CA VAL A 158 -9.33 17.34 -5.56
C VAL A 158 -10.73 17.60 -5.03
N ALA A 159 -11.76 16.99 -5.61
CA ALA A 159 -13.14 17.15 -5.15
C ALA A 159 -13.33 16.65 -3.70
N ALA A 160 -12.74 15.49 -3.35
CA ALA A 160 -12.79 14.94 -2.01
C ALA A 160 -12.07 15.84 -0.99
N ALA A 161 -10.91 16.40 -1.35
CA ALA A 161 -10.16 17.35 -0.54
C ALA A 161 -10.97 18.64 -0.28
N GLN A 162 -11.62 19.17 -1.30
CA GLN A 162 -12.44 20.39 -1.19
C GLN A 162 -13.68 20.19 -0.32
N GLN A 163 -14.33 19.04 -0.45
CA GLN A 163 -15.55 18.72 0.30
C GLN A 163 -15.28 18.33 1.74
N LYS A 164 -14.02 18.05 2.12
CA LYS A 164 -13.62 17.49 3.43
C LYS A 164 -14.50 16.30 3.81
N LYS A 165 -14.82 15.46 2.83
CA LYS A 165 -15.78 14.38 2.97
C LYS A 165 -15.26 13.39 4.01
N ALA A 166 -16.01 13.19 5.07
CA ALA A 166 -15.72 12.20 6.08
C ALA A 166 -15.63 10.80 5.41
N VAL A 167 -14.63 10.01 5.80
CA VAL A 167 -14.51 8.62 5.33
C VAL A 167 -15.59 7.81 6.02
N ASN A 168 -16.45 7.14 5.25
CA ASN A 168 -17.41 6.20 5.81
C ASN A 168 -16.64 4.93 6.21
N ARG A 169 -16.57 4.67 7.51
CA ARG A 169 -16.01 3.43 8.03
C ARG A 169 -16.96 2.28 7.71
N VAL A 170 -16.54 1.39 6.84
CA VAL A 170 -17.30 0.17 6.47
C VAL A 170 -16.70 -1.06 7.13
N HIS A 171 -15.38 -1.03 7.40
CA HIS A 171 -14.67 -2.13 8.02
C HIS A 171 -14.92 -2.17 9.53
N ALA A 172 -15.41 -3.31 10.00
CA ALA A 172 -15.45 -3.69 11.39
C ALA A 172 -14.70 -5.02 11.57
N PHE A 173 -13.90 -5.10 12.63
CA PHE A 173 -13.30 -6.34 13.10
C PHE A 173 -14.35 -7.21 13.82
N SER A 174 -13.97 -8.36 14.37
CA SER A 174 -14.84 -9.14 15.25
C SER A 174 -15.32 -8.31 16.45
N ALA A 175 -16.45 -8.70 17.04
CA ALA A 175 -17.06 -7.96 18.12
C ALA A 175 -16.12 -7.74 19.31
N ASP A 176 -15.27 -8.72 19.61
CA ASP A 176 -14.32 -8.65 20.72
C ASP A 176 -13.20 -7.63 20.46
N VAL A 177 -12.69 -7.60 19.24
CA VAL A 177 -11.68 -6.63 18.82
C VAL A 177 -12.27 -5.22 18.75
N GLU A 178 -13.50 -5.06 18.23
CA GLU A 178 -14.18 -3.76 18.19
C GLU A 178 -14.45 -3.19 19.59
N ASN A 179 -14.84 -4.03 20.54
CA ASN A 179 -15.03 -3.63 21.95
C ASN A 179 -13.70 -3.15 22.57
N CYS A 180 -12.60 -3.86 22.31
CA CYS A 180 -11.27 -3.44 22.76
C CYS A 180 -10.89 -2.10 22.14
N ILE A 181 -11.05 -1.93 20.81
CA ILE A 181 -10.77 -0.68 20.10
C ILE A 181 -11.57 0.46 20.69
N SER A 182 -12.89 0.29 20.88
CA SER A 182 -13.76 1.32 21.45
C SER A 182 -13.32 1.75 22.85
N THR A 183 -12.95 0.80 23.70
CA THR A 183 -12.44 1.12 25.05
C THR A 183 -11.14 1.92 25.00
N VAL A 184 -10.26 1.59 24.07
CA VAL A 184 -8.99 2.33 23.87
C VAL A 184 -9.24 3.70 23.24
N GLU A 185 -10.19 3.84 22.30
CA GLU A 185 -10.63 5.14 21.75
C GLU A 185 -11.14 6.06 22.88
N ASP A 186 -11.92 5.55 23.82
CA ASP A 186 -12.41 6.30 24.98
C ASP A 186 -11.25 6.76 25.90
N LYS A 187 -10.26 5.90 26.14
CA LYS A 187 -9.06 6.24 26.92
C LYS A 187 -8.19 7.30 26.24
N LEU A 188 -8.16 7.36 24.92
CA LEU A 188 -7.47 8.41 24.16
C LEU A 188 -8.12 9.80 24.37
N GLY A 189 -9.42 9.84 24.63
CA GLY A 189 -10.15 11.07 24.98
C GLY A 189 -9.95 12.19 23.94
N SER A 190 -9.50 13.37 24.39
CA SER A 190 -9.19 14.51 23.55
C SER A 190 -7.72 14.65 23.15
N THR A 191 -6.89 13.66 23.46
CA THR A 191 -5.45 13.67 23.17
C THR A 191 -5.17 13.66 21.66
N VAL A 192 -6.07 13.06 20.90
CA VAL A 192 -6.02 13.01 19.43
C VAL A 192 -7.36 13.45 18.83
N ALA A 193 -7.31 13.93 17.58
CA ALA A 193 -8.52 14.31 16.86
C ALA A 193 -9.43 13.08 16.65
N GLU A 194 -10.75 13.29 16.73
CA GLU A 194 -11.77 12.23 16.61
C GLU A 194 -11.56 11.31 15.41
N ALA A 195 -11.25 11.89 14.25
CA ALA A 195 -11.00 11.14 13.02
C ALA A 195 -9.76 10.20 13.08
N GLN A 196 -8.85 10.42 14.03
CA GLN A 196 -7.61 9.65 14.17
C GLN A 196 -7.68 8.63 15.30
N LYS A 197 -8.65 8.72 16.22
CA LYS A 197 -8.73 7.86 17.41
C LYS A 197 -8.62 6.38 17.07
N ARG A 198 -9.38 5.93 16.07
CA ARG A 198 -9.36 4.53 15.67
C ARG A 198 -7.98 4.05 15.22
N PHE A 199 -7.29 4.84 14.40
CA PHE A 199 -5.94 4.49 13.98
C PHE A 199 -4.98 4.37 15.18
N PHE A 200 -5.00 5.36 16.07
CA PHE A 200 -4.16 5.33 17.27
C PHE A 200 -4.54 4.19 18.22
N ALA A 201 -5.83 3.92 18.42
CA ALA A 201 -6.30 2.81 19.24
C ALA A 201 -5.79 1.47 18.70
N ILE A 202 -5.95 1.20 17.40
CA ILE A 202 -5.45 -0.03 16.77
C ILE A 202 -3.94 -0.15 16.94
N LYS A 203 -3.18 0.93 16.72
CA LYS A 203 -1.73 0.91 16.86
C LYS A 203 -1.24 0.69 18.28
N LEU A 204 -1.97 1.20 19.28
CA LEU A 204 -1.68 0.91 20.70
C LEU A 204 -1.96 -0.56 21.02
N ILE A 205 -3.06 -1.13 20.50
CA ILE A 205 -3.39 -2.55 20.66
C ILE A 205 -2.34 -3.43 19.96
N GLU A 206 -1.86 -3.07 18.78
CA GLU A 206 -0.75 -3.75 18.07
C GLU A 206 0.61 -3.58 18.78
N ARG A 207 0.67 -2.85 19.90
CA ARG A 207 1.92 -2.53 20.63
C ARG A 207 2.98 -1.84 19.77
N ASP A 208 2.55 -1.01 18.80
CA ASP A 208 3.48 -0.24 17.96
C ASP A 208 4.23 0.79 18.81
N SER A 209 5.50 0.49 19.13
CA SER A 209 6.35 1.34 20.00
C SER A 209 6.56 2.75 19.43
N LYS A 210 6.47 2.92 18.13
CA LYS A 210 6.68 4.21 17.45
C LYS A 210 5.48 5.14 17.54
N ILE A 211 4.28 4.62 17.86
CA ILE A 211 3.08 5.45 17.94
C ILE A 211 3.04 6.26 19.23
N SER A 212 3.66 5.75 20.29
CA SER A 212 3.77 6.44 21.59
C SER A 212 4.49 7.78 21.46
N ASP A 213 5.48 7.88 20.57
CA ASP A 213 6.24 9.11 20.33
C ASP A 213 5.38 10.24 19.72
N GLN A 214 4.21 9.90 19.20
CA GLN A 214 3.30 10.85 18.56
C GLN A 214 2.12 11.27 19.45
N LEU A 215 2.03 10.69 20.65
CA LEU A 215 1.02 11.01 21.65
C LEU A 215 1.62 11.89 22.75
N SER A 216 0.94 12.97 23.09
CA SER A 216 1.32 13.80 24.25
C SER A 216 1.13 13.08 25.58
N ILE A 217 0.14 12.21 25.66
CA ILE A 217 -0.16 11.33 26.78
C ILE A 217 -0.49 9.96 26.23
N VAL A 218 0.28 8.95 26.64
CA VAL A 218 0.04 7.55 26.26
C VAL A 218 -0.86 6.91 27.31
N PRO A 219 -2.11 6.49 26.96
CA PRO A 219 -2.96 5.83 27.91
C PRO A 219 -2.43 4.42 28.25
N ASP A 220 -2.64 3.96 29.47
CA ASP A 220 -2.39 2.57 29.84
C ASP A 220 -3.52 1.69 29.29
N VAL A 221 -3.16 0.81 28.35
CA VAL A 221 -4.04 -0.13 27.65
C VAL A 221 -3.69 -1.59 27.96
N SER A 222 -2.82 -1.83 28.94
CA SER A 222 -2.27 -3.16 29.24
C SER A 222 -3.38 -4.15 29.63
N ALA A 223 -4.39 -3.69 30.36
CA ALA A 223 -5.51 -4.53 30.80
C ALA A 223 -6.38 -4.99 29.62
N GLU A 224 -6.68 -4.09 28.68
CA GLU A 224 -7.48 -4.39 27.48
C GLU A 224 -6.74 -5.36 26.55
N ILE A 225 -5.45 -5.13 26.37
CA ILE A 225 -4.57 -6.01 25.59
C ILE A 225 -4.55 -7.41 26.20
N SER A 226 -4.26 -7.53 27.51
CA SER A 226 -4.20 -8.83 28.18
C SER A 226 -5.54 -9.58 28.14
N ALA A 227 -6.65 -8.88 28.32
CA ALA A 227 -7.99 -9.48 28.24
C ALA A 227 -8.31 -9.98 26.82
N LEU A 228 -7.87 -9.26 25.78
CA LEU A 228 -8.06 -9.68 24.39
C LEU A 228 -7.19 -10.89 24.04
N GLU A 229 -5.92 -10.88 24.45
CA GLU A 229 -4.97 -11.97 24.24
C GLU A 229 -5.44 -13.27 24.96
N GLU A 230 -5.89 -13.17 26.21
CA GLU A 230 -6.43 -14.31 26.93
C GLU A 230 -7.68 -14.89 26.26
N LYS A 231 -8.55 -14.01 25.73
CA LYS A 231 -9.80 -14.42 25.08
C LYS A 231 -9.58 -15.08 23.73
N MET A 232 -8.62 -14.61 22.95
CA MET A 232 -8.35 -15.06 21.57
C MET A 232 -7.20 -16.04 21.46
N ASP A 233 -6.50 -16.32 22.58
CA ASP A 233 -5.35 -17.24 22.66
C ASP A 233 -4.23 -16.93 21.66
N ASP A 234 -3.99 -15.62 21.41
CA ASP A 234 -2.95 -15.15 20.49
C ASP A 234 -2.48 -13.75 20.91
N ASP A 235 -1.33 -13.30 20.40
CA ASP A 235 -0.87 -11.92 20.61
C ASP A 235 -1.68 -10.91 19.79
N THR A 236 -1.79 -9.68 20.30
CA THR A 236 -2.66 -8.66 19.68
C THR A 236 -2.19 -8.21 18.29
N GLU A 237 -0.89 -8.27 17.97
CA GLU A 237 -0.39 -7.96 16.62
C GLU A 237 -0.88 -9.01 15.62
N SER A 238 -0.80 -10.29 15.98
CA SER A 238 -1.32 -11.42 15.20
C SER A 238 -2.84 -11.34 15.06
N ILE A 239 -3.56 -11.06 16.14
CA ILE A 239 -5.03 -10.91 16.14
C ILE A 239 -5.47 -9.86 15.12
N ILE A 240 -4.96 -8.63 15.22
CA ILE A 240 -5.31 -7.53 14.30
C ILE A 240 -4.93 -7.86 12.86
N THR A 241 -3.78 -8.46 12.66
CA THR A 241 -3.30 -8.87 11.32
C THR A 241 -4.24 -9.92 10.71
N ASN A 242 -4.62 -10.94 11.46
CA ASN A 242 -5.55 -12.00 11.03
C ASN A 242 -6.94 -11.44 10.70
N GLU A 243 -7.45 -10.55 11.52
CA GLU A 243 -8.72 -9.85 11.27
C GLU A 243 -8.69 -9.05 9.96
N ARG A 244 -7.59 -8.33 9.69
CA ARG A 244 -7.41 -7.60 8.42
C ARG A 244 -7.41 -8.56 7.22
N TYR A 245 -6.67 -9.66 7.30
CA TYR A 245 -6.64 -10.64 6.21
C TYR A 245 -7.99 -11.33 6.00
N THR A 246 -8.71 -11.63 7.06
CA THR A 246 -10.07 -12.18 7.00
C THR A 246 -11.00 -11.22 6.25
N TYR A 247 -10.95 -9.94 6.58
CA TYR A 247 -11.72 -8.91 5.88
C TYR A 247 -11.32 -8.80 4.40
N ILE A 248 -10.01 -8.69 4.10
CA ILE A 248 -9.48 -8.59 2.74
C ILE A 248 -9.93 -9.80 1.91
N THR A 249 -9.79 -11.01 2.43
CA THR A 249 -10.21 -12.23 1.75
C THR A 249 -11.71 -12.21 1.44
N SER A 250 -12.54 -11.72 2.36
CA SER A 250 -13.97 -11.56 2.15
C SER A 250 -14.31 -10.58 1.01
N ILE A 251 -13.54 -9.50 0.86
CA ILE A 251 -13.68 -8.53 -0.22
C ILE A 251 -13.26 -9.16 -1.54
N ILE A 252 -12.10 -9.79 -1.58
CA ILE A 252 -11.57 -10.43 -2.79
C ILE A 252 -12.56 -11.46 -3.32
N GLY A 253 -13.11 -12.32 -2.45
CA GLY A 253 -14.09 -13.32 -2.84
C GLY A 253 -15.37 -12.74 -3.47
N LYS A 254 -15.76 -11.52 -3.09
CA LYS A 254 -16.95 -10.84 -3.62
C LYS A 254 -16.67 -9.98 -4.86
N CYS A 255 -15.49 -9.35 -4.91
CA CYS A 255 -15.19 -8.28 -5.87
C CYS A 255 -14.28 -8.73 -7.02
N VAL A 256 -13.52 -9.82 -6.86
CA VAL A 256 -12.54 -10.25 -7.86
C VAL A 256 -12.91 -11.62 -8.40
N LYS A 257 -13.03 -11.70 -9.72
CA LYS A 257 -13.19 -12.96 -10.44
C LYS A 257 -11.93 -13.23 -11.25
N LYS A 258 -11.14 -14.20 -10.79
CA LYS A 258 -10.01 -14.69 -11.58
C LYS A 258 -10.53 -15.57 -12.72
N ALA A 259 -9.91 -15.42 -13.90
CA ALA A 259 -10.24 -16.27 -15.04
C ALA A 259 -9.92 -17.73 -14.69
N THR A 260 -10.94 -18.55 -14.65
CA THR A 260 -10.83 -20.02 -14.49
C THR A 260 -10.40 -20.67 -15.81
N GLY A 261 -9.35 -20.18 -16.42
CA GLY A 261 -8.72 -20.80 -17.59
C GLY A 261 -7.31 -21.17 -17.19
N LYS A 262 -6.86 -22.39 -17.59
CA LYS A 262 -5.48 -22.83 -17.46
C LYS A 262 -4.57 -21.62 -17.64
N GLU A 263 -3.86 -21.23 -16.58
CA GLU A 263 -2.81 -20.23 -16.66
C GLU A 263 -2.04 -20.54 -17.94
N LYS A 264 -2.20 -19.69 -18.96
CA LYS A 264 -1.32 -19.76 -20.13
C LYS A 264 0.04 -19.41 -19.55
N LEU A 265 0.78 -20.47 -19.17
CA LEU A 265 2.15 -20.34 -18.69
C LEU A 265 2.83 -19.35 -19.61
N THR A 266 3.25 -18.22 -19.06
CA THR A 266 4.05 -17.25 -19.80
C THR A 266 5.31 -17.94 -20.27
N THR A 267 6.01 -17.37 -21.24
CA THR A 267 7.32 -17.92 -21.66
C THR A 267 8.27 -18.00 -20.45
N SER A 268 8.18 -17.03 -19.55
CA SER A 268 8.93 -16.99 -18.28
C SER A 268 8.58 -18.18 -17.38
N ASP A 269 7.30 -18.48 -17.15
CA ASP A 269 6.87 -19.61 -16.33
C ASP A 269 7.30 -20.96 -16.91
N LYS A 270 7.34 -21.06 -18.24
CA LYS A 270 7.84 -22.26 -18.92
C LYS A 270 9.34 -22.45 -18.71
N ILE A 271 10.09 -21.35 -18.81
CA ILE A 271 11.54 -21.34 -18.55
C ILE A 271 11.78 -21.69 -17.08
N ASP A 272 11.10 -21.04 -16.14
CA ASP A 272 11.18 -21.31 -14.71
C ASP A 272 10.90 -22.79 -14.40
N LYS A 273 9.84 -23.35 -14.97
CA LYS A 273 9.51 -24.77 -14.79
C LYS A 273 10.60 -25.74 -15.25
N ILE A 274 11.38 -25.34 -16.27
CA ILE A 274 12.50 -26.14 -16.77
C ILE A 274 13.71 -25.93 -15.86
N VAL A 275 14.06 -24.69 -15.56
CA VAL A 275 15.26 -24.32 -14.79
C VAL A 275 15.17 -24.75 -13.33
N THR A 276 13.98 -24.73 -12.74
CA THR A 276 13.72 -25.15 -11.35
C THR A 276 13.33 -26.61 -11.21
N ASN A 277 13.29 -27.37 -12.33
CA ASN A 277 12.96 -28.80 -12.29
C ASN A 277 14.02 -29.56 -11.50
N ARG A 278 13.58 -30.37 -10.53
CA ARG A 278 14.45 -31.12 -9.60
C ARG A 278 15.55 -31.94 -10.29
N PHE A 279 15.27 -32.48 -11.48
CA PHE A 279 16.23 -33.32 -12.21
C PHE A 279 16.99 -32.53 -13.29
N ALA A 280 16.38 -31.50 -13.88
CA ALA A 280 16.97 -30.69 -14.95
C ALA A 280 17.86 -29.56 -14.41
N ALA A 281 17.59 -29.04 -13.22
CA ALA A 281 18.29 -27.90 -12.66
C ALA A 281 19.81 -28.14 -12.52
N LEU A 282 20.22 -29.27 -12.01
CA LEU A 282 21.64 -29.59 -11.82
C LEU A 282 22.43 -29.69 -13.15
N PRO A 283 21.96 -30.44 -14.18
CA PRO A 283 22.60 -30.43 -15.48
C PRO A 283 22.65 -29.08 -16.16
N ILE A 284 21.56 -28.31 -16.06
CA ILE A 284 21.48 -26.92 -16.61
C ILE A 284 22.50 -26.03 -15.92
N PHE A 285 22.56 -26.07 -14.58
CA PHE A 285 23.56 -25.33 -13.80
C PHE A 285 25.00 -25.71 -14.21
N ALA A 286 25.28 -26.99 -14.28
CA ALA A 286 26.63 -27.49 -14.70
C ALA A 286 26.98 -26.97 -16.11
N LEU A 287 26.04 -27.02 -17.05
CA LEU A 287 26.24 -26.51 -18.41
C LEU A 287 26.52 -25.00 -18.42
N ILE A 288 25.74 -24.21 -17.68
CA ILE A 288 25.94 -22.77 -17.59
C ILE A 288 27.29 -22.45 -16.96
N MET A 289 27.66 -23.12 -15.87
CA MET A 289 28.96 -22.93 -15.23
C MET A 289 30.12 -23.30 -16.15
N PHE A 290 29.98 -24.38 -16.92
CA PHE A 290 30.98 -24.76 -17.92
C PHE A 290 31.16 -23.71 -18.99
N VAL A 291 30.04 -23.16 -19.53
CA VAL A 291 30.08 -22.09 -20.55
C VAL A 291 30.72 -20.84 -20.00
N VAL A 292 30.33 -20.41 -18.78
CA VAL A 292 30.91 -19.23 -18.12
C VAL A 292 32.40 -19.42 -17.89
N TYR A 293 32.81 -20.58 -17.38
CA TYR A 293 34.24 -20.91 -17.18
C TYR A 293 35.01 -20.90 -18.51
N TYR A 294 34.49 -21.57 -19.54
CA TYR A 294 35.12 -21.65 -20.88
C TYR A 294 35.28 -20.22 -21.48
N VAL A 295 34.26 -19.42 -21.47
CA VAL A 295 34.31 -18.02 -21.98
C VAL A 295 35.29 -17.17 -21.17
N SER A 296 35.27 -17.27 -19.84
CA SER A 296 36.13 -16.48 -18.98
C SER A 296 37.62 -16.83 -19.15
N VAL A 297 37.94 -18.11 -19.27
CA VAL A 297 39.33 -18.53 -19.32
C VAL A 297 39.89 -18.49 -20.74
N THR A 298 39.14 -18.97 -21.76
CA THR A 298 39.67 -19.11 -23.11
C THR A 298 39.51 -17.83 -23.96
N THR A 299 38.48 -17.02 -23.74
CA THR A 299 38.29 -15.81 -24.54
C THR A 299 38.76 -14.55 -23.81
N VAL A 300 38.23 -14.29 -22.62
CA VAL A 300 38.55 -13.06 -21.87
C VAL A 300 39.91 -13.17 -21.19
N GLY A 301 40.20 -14.32 -20.59
CA GLY A 301 41.48 -14.57 -19.91
C GLY A 301 42.64 -14.58 -20.90
N GLY A 302 42.49 -15.24 -22.06
CA GLY A 302 43.49 -15.21 -23.12
C GLY A 302 43.79 -13.82 -23.65
N PHE A 303 42.73 -13.02 -23.87
CA PHE A 303 42.89 -11.65 -24.35
C PHE A 303 43.55 -10.68 -23.35
N LEU A 304 43.44 -10.96 -22.05
CA LEU A 304 44.04 -10.12 -20.99
C LEU A 304 45.48 -10.56 -20.63
N THR A 305 45.89 -11.74 -21.02
CA THR A 305 47.25 -12.28 -20.72
C THR A 305 48.22 -12.19 -21.88
N ASP A 306 47.79 -11.98 -23.11
CA ASP A 306 48.58 -11.59 -24.29
C ASP A 306 48.69 -10.06 -24.39
#